data_7bb15d87b0c94db0b27478235a7147bc
#
_entry.id   7bb15d87b0c94db0b27478235a7147bc
#
_cell.length_a   1.000
_cell.length_b   1.000
_cell.length_c   1.000
_cell.angle_alpha   90.00
_cell.angle_beta   90.00
_cell.angle_gamma   90.00
#
_symmetry.space_group_name_H-M   'P 1'
#
loop_
_entity.id
_entity.type
_entity.pdbx_description
1 polymer ?
#
loop_
_entity_poly.entity_id
_entity_poly.type
_entity_poly.pdbx_seq_one_letter_code
_entity_poly.pdbx_strand_id
1 'polypeptide(L)'
;MVATFLNFGMLILTLKNATSIMSQASYFSLPPLKESRLSHIFVHVGGIPRPIDKFQIIYMQSEVNYTRFFLRNGKSYLESKTLKHFNEVLGNVDFVRIHKSYLVNAKHIVTMTPDNVLLLNGEELPISRRKRRALKKDNALTKFWEN
;
A
#
# COMPACT_ATOMS: atom_id res chain seq x y z
N MET A 1 -35.21 14.83 30.58
CA MET A 1 -34.44 15.37 31.73
C MET A 1 -33.75 14.27 32.54
N VAL A 2 -34.41 13.15 32.87
CA VAL A 2 -33.81 12.07 33.66
C VAL A 2 -32.62 11.40 32.93
N ALA A 3 -32.67 11.21 31.61
CA ALA A 3 -31.59 10.64 30.80
C ALA A 3 -30.32 11.50 30.80
N THR A 4 -30.42 12.83 30.86
CA THR A 4 -29.29 13.76 30.92
C THR A 4 -28.55 13.67 32.26
N PHE A 5 -29.28 13.44 33.35
CA PHE A 5 -28.69 13.26 34.69
C PHE A 5 -27.94 11.94 34.82
N LEU A 6 -28.47 10.84 34.26
CA LEU A 6 -27.81 9.53 34.23
C LEU A 6 -26.50 9.58 33.38
N ASN A 7 -26.51 10.30 32.29
CA ASN A 7 -25.30 10.48 31.47
C ASN A 7 -24.21 11.29 32.20
N PHE A 8 -24.60 12.28 32.98
CA PHE A 8 -23.66 13.07 33.79
C PHE A 8 -23.06 12.22 34.93
N GLY A 9 -23.85 11.40 35.59
CA GLY A 9 -23.38 10.46 36.60
C GLY A 9 -22.43 9.40 36.05
N MET A 10 -22.68 8.87 34.87
CA MET A 10 -21.76 7.96 34.17
C MET A 10 -20.46 8.63 33.78
N LEU A 11 -20.48 9.89 33.37
CA LEU A 11 -19.28 10.65 33.00
C LEU A 11 -18.38 10.89 34.25
N ILE A 12 -18.95 11.19 35.41
CA ILE A 12 -18.22 11.36 36.67
C ILE A 12 -17.64 10.01 37.15
N LEU A 13 -18.36 8.90 37.02
CA LEU A 13 -17.88 7.55 37.32
C LEU A 13 -16.72 7.17 36.40
N THR A 14 -16.78 7.52 35.11
CA THR A 14 -15.71 7.28 34.15
C THR A 14 -14.46 8.10 34.52
N LEU A 15 -14.60 9.33 34.97
CA LEU A 15 -13.50 10.17 35.43
C LEU A 15 -12.86 9.66 36.74
N LYS A 16 -13.65 9.13 37.68
CA LYS A 16 -13.14 8.54 38.92
C LYS A 16 -12.32 7.24 38.67
N ASN A 17 -12.65 6.51 37.63
CA ASN A 17 -11.97 5.29 37.22
C ASN A 17 -10.94 5.51 36.11
N ALA A 18 -10.65 6.75 35.75
CA ALA A 18 -9.73 7.10 34.65
C ALA A 18 -8.32 6.53 34.87
N THR A 19 -7.82 6.49 36.12
CA THR A 19 -6.56 5.85 36.48
C THR A 19 -6.57 4.33 36.26
N SER A 20 -7.69 3.66 36.54
CA SER A 20 -7.85 2.22 36.30
C SER A 20 -7.97 1.90 34.80
N ILE A 21 -8.63 2.76 34.06
CA ILE A 21 -8.79 2.62 32.60
C ILE A 21 -7.46 2.89 31.89
N MET A 22 -6.66 3.82 32.36
CA MET A 22 -5.32 4.07 31.78
C MET A 22 -4.37 2.91 32.02
N SER A 23 -4.44 2.20 33.15
CA SER A 23 -3.62 1.01 33.37
C SER A 23 -4.09 -0.19 32.53
N GLN A 24 -5.38 -0.27 32.18
CA GLN A 24 -5.91 -1.28 31.25
C GLN A 24 -5.69 -0.92 29.77
N ALA A 25 -5.61 0.35 29.44
CA ALA A 25 -5.24 0.79 28.09
C ALA A 25 -3.84 0.34 27.67
N SER A 26 -2.93 0.07 28.62
CA SER A 26 -1.62 -0.50 28.32
C SER A 26 -1.68 -1.97 27.84
N TYR A 27 -2.80 -2.68 28.09
CA TYR A 27 -3.04 -4.03 27.57
C TYR A 27 -3.71 -4.02 26.19
N PHE A 28 -4.32 -2.91 25.79
CA PHE A 28 -4.65 -2.65 24.41
C PHE A 28 -3.39 -2.11 23.70
N SER A 29 -2.36 -2.94 23.66
CA SER A 29 -1.34 -2.74 22.64
C SER A 29 -2.08 -2.88 21.31
N LEU A 30 -2.39 -1.73 20.69
CA LEU A 30 -2.71 -1.70 19.28
C LEU A 30 -1.68 -2.60 18.61
N PRO A 31 -2.10 -3.62 17.85
CA PRO A 31 -1.14 -4.44 17.14
C PRO A 31 -0.22 -3.46 16.42
N PRO A 32 1.10 -3.68 16.44
CA PRO A 32 2.03 -2.76 15.79
C PRO A 32 1.45 -2.52 14.42
N LEU A 33 1.13 -1.25 14.12
CA LEU A 33 0.66 -0.85 12.80
C LEU A 33 1.77 -1.31 11.87
N LYS A 34 1.59 -2.48 11.27
CA LYS A 34 2.50 -2.94 10.21
C LYS A 34 2.52 -1.78 9.23
N GLU A 35 3.67 -1.16 9.06
CA GLU A 35 3.89 0.02 8.21
C GLU A 35 3.33 -0.16 6.78
N SER A 36 3.04 -1.40 6.40
CA SER A 36 2.32 -1.77 5.17
C SER A 36 0.89 -1.22 5.04
N ARG A 37 0.33 -0.61 6.09
CA ARG A 37 -1.03 -0.02 6.08
C ARG A 37 -1.07 1.48 5.82
N LEU A 38 0.01 2.11 5.43
CA LEU A 38 -0.07 3.44 4.85
C LEU A 38 -0.94 3.33 3.60
N SER A 39 -2.17 3.84 3.68
CA SER A 39 -3.11 3.84 2.55
C SER A 39 -2.68 4.81 1.45
N HIS A 40 -1.83 5.77 1.78
CA HIS A 40 -1.38 6.84 0.90
C HIS A 40 0.15 6.89 0.77
N ILE A 41 0.61 7.30 -0.40
CA ILE A 41 2.00 7.66 -0.68
C ILE A 41 2.04 9.14 -1.00
N PHE A 42 3.05 9.84 -0.50
CA PHE A 42 3.25 11.24 -0.86
C PHE A 42 4.16 11.33 -2.09
N VAL A 43 3.69 12.05 -3.12
CA VAL A 43 4.47 12.43 -4.30
C VAL A 43 4.53 13.94 -4.38
N HIS A 44 5.65 14.49 -4.87
CA HIS A 44 5.84 15.92 -5.02
C HIS A 44 5.40 16.37 -6.40
N VAL A 45 4.42 17.26 -6.44
CA VAL A 45 3.93 17.90 -7.68
C VAL A 45 4.23 19.39 -7.58
N GLY A 46 5.18 19.86 -8.42
CA GLY A 46 5.64 21.24 -8.33
C GLY A 46 6.26 21.61 -6.98
N GLY A 47 6.95 20.66 -6.33
CA GLY A 47 7.56 20.84 -5.00
C GLY A 47 6.59 20.67 -3.84
N ILE A 48 5.29 20.50 -4.08
CA ILE A 48 4.26 20.36 -3.05
C ILE A 48 3.95 18.87 -2.85
N PRO A 49 4.06 18.32 -1.62
CA PRO A 49 3.71 16.93 -1.33
C PRO A 49 2.19 16.74 -1.46
N ARG A 50 1.78 15.76 -2.26
CA ARG A 50 0.38 15.37 -2.45
C ARG A 50 0.19 13.91 -2.07
N PRO A 51 -0.80 13.59 -1.23
CA PRO A 51 -1.14 12.21 -0.91
C PRO A 51 -1.81 11.55 -2.11
N ILE A 52 -1.33 10.37 -2.49
CA ILE A 52 -1.94 9.49 -3.50
C ILE A 52 -2.31 8.18 -2.82
N ASP A 53 -3.57 7.77 -2.96
CA ASP A 53 -4.01 6.47 -2.49
C ASP A 53 -3.30 5.36 -3.28
N LYS A 54 -2.75 4.38 -2.56
CA LYS A 54 -2.08 3.22 -3.17
C LYS A 54 -2.97 2.49 -4.19
N PHE A 55 -4.29 2.44 -3.96
CA PHE A 55 -5.24 1.81 -4.87
C PHE A 55 -5.39 2.54 -6.21
N GLN A 56 -5.05 3.82 -6.25
CA GLN A 56 -5.05 4.59 -7.49
C GLN A 56 -3.83 4.29 -8.35
N ILE A 57 -2.76 3.75 -7.77
CA ILE A 57 -1.52 3.45 -8.48
C ILE A 57 -1.64 2.07 -9.12
N ILE A 58 -1.52 2.01 -10.45
CA ILE A 58 -1.51 0.76 -11.22
C ILE A 58 -0.12 0.14 -11.16
N TYR A 59 0.89 0.91 -11.54
CA TYR A 59 2.30 0.49 -11.49
C TYR A 59 3.24 1.69 -11.39
N MET A 60 4.49 1.42 -11.10
CA MET A 60 5.59 2.38 -11.06
C MET A 60 6.70 1.92 -11.98
N GLN A 61 7.29 2.86 -12.70
CA GLN A 61 8.40 2.63 -13.62
C GLN A 61 9.63 3.41 -13.19
N SER A 62 10.80 2.78 -13.28
CA SER A 62 12.08 3.44 -13.06
C SER A 62 12.49 4.25 -14.28
N GLU A 63 12.78 5.52 -14.07
CA GLU A 63 13.37 6.42 -15.06
C GLU A 63 14.69 6.98 -14.50
N VAL A 64 15.81 6.31 -14.80
CA VAL A 64 17.15 6.64 -14.28
C VAL A 64 17.14 6.74 -12.73
N ASN A 65 17.15 7.94 -12.17
CA ASN A 65 17.11 8.22 -10.72
C ASN A 65 15.72 8.60 -10.21
N TYR A 66 14.72 8.61 -11.09
CA TYR A 66 13.34 8.97 -10.80
C TYR A 66 12.43 7.74 -10.87
N THR A 67 11.26 7.86 -10.28
CA THR A 67 10.18 6.88 -10.41
C THR A 67 8.94 7.56 -10.95
N ARG A 68 8.41 7.06 -12.05
CA ARG A 68 7.13 7.48 -12.61
C ARG A 68 6.02 6.60 -12.09
N PHE A 69 4.98 7.23 -11.56
CA PHE A 69 3.75 6.60 -11.09
C PHE A 69 2.68 6.68 -12.16
N PHE A 70 2.04 5.57 -12.46
CA PHE A 70 0.91 5.50 -13.39
C PHE A 70 -0.37 5.22 -12.61
N LEU A 71 -1.37 6.10 -12.75
CA LEU A 71 -2.60 6.06 -12.00
C LEU A 71 -3.79 5.59 -12.84
N ARG A 72 -4.82 5.09 -12.17
CA ARG A 72 -6.08 4.62 -12.80
C ARG A 72 -6.79 5.71 -13.60
N ASN A 73 -6.67 6.96 -13.20
CA ASN A 73 -7.28 8.11 -13.90
C ASN A 73 -6.47 8.59 -15.13
N GLY A 74 -5.46 7.82 -15.56
CA GLY A 74 -4.59 8.16 -16.68
C GLY A 74 -3.52 9.20 -16.38
N LYS A 75 -3.49 9.76 -15.16
CA LYS A 75 -2.44 10.69 -14.76
C LYS A 75 -1.15 9.96 -14.41
N SER A 76 -0.03 10.63 -14.62
CA SER A 76 1.27 10.16 -14.17
C SER A 76 1.99 11.24 -13.38
N TYR A 77 2.79 10.82 -12.40
CA TYR A 77 3.64 11.69 -11.60
C TYR A 77 5.06 11.17 -11.58
N LEU A 78 6.02 12.09 -11.58
CA LEU A 78 7.45 11.78 -11.50
C LEU A 78 7.96 12.18 -10.12
N GLU A 79 8.61 11.25 -9.43
CA GLU A 79 9.17 11.46 -8.09
C GLU A 79 10.70 11.26 -8.12
N SER A 80 11.43 12.13 -7.43
CA SER A 80 12.89 12.13 -7.35
C SER A 80 13.48 11.07 -6.40
N LYS A 81 12.81 9.89 -6.34
CA LYS A 81 13.27 8.73 -5.58
C LYS A 81 13.31 7.50 -6.46
N THR A 82 14.25 6.60 -6.18
CA THR A 82 14.41 5.39 -6.97
C THR A 82 13.28 4.40 -6.74
N LEU A 83 13.00 3.56 -7.72
CA LEU A 83 12.03 2.49 -7.60
C LEU A 83 12.40 1.48 -6.48
N LYS A 84 13.69 1.35 -6.14
CA LYS A 84 14.16 0.55 -5.01
C LYS A 84 13.62 1.11 -3.69
N HIS A 85 13.69 2.43 -3.50
CA HIS A 85 13.14 3.09 -2.31
C HIS A 85 11.65 2.78 -2.12
N PHE A 86 10.83 2.89 -3.19
CA PHE A 86 9.41 2.58 -3.10
C PHE A 86 9.14 1.10 -2.85
N ASN A 87 9.95 0.20 -3.39
CA ASN A 87 9.84 -1.23 -3.10
C ASN A 87 10.11 -1.55 -1.62
N GLU A 88 11.02 -0.83 -0.98
CA GLU A 88 11.33 -0.98 0.45
C GLU A 88 10.21 -0.39 1.34
N VAL A 89 9.75 0.82 1.02
CA VAL A 89 8.70 1.53 1.78
C VAL A 89 7.35 0.82 1.70
N LEU A 90 6.97 0.32 0.51
CA LEU A 90 5.66 -0.31 0.28
C LEU A 90 5.62 -1.78 0.71
N GLY A 91 6.78 -2.40 0.83
CA GLY A 91 6.88 -3.84 1.07
C GLY A 91 6.30 -4.67 -0.08
N ASN A 92 6.26 -5.99 0.13
CA ASN A 92 5.81 -6.94 -0.90
C ASN A 92 4.32 -7.34 -0.75
N VAL A 93 3.53 -6.62 0.04
CA VAL A 93 2.13 -7.00 0.31
C VAL A 93 1.20 -6.51 -0.80
N ASP A 94 1.27 -5.21 -1.10
CA ASP A 94 0.39 -4.59 -2.10
C ASP A 94 1.08 -4.44 -3.47
N PHE A 95 2.41 -4.34 -3.49
CA PHE A 95 3.19 -4.12 -4.70
C PHE A 95 4.20 -5.23 -4.95
N VAL A 96 4.31 -5.64 -6.19
CA VAL A 96 5.15 -6.74 -6.63
C VAL A 96 6.22 -6.25 -7.61
N ARG A 97 7.49 -6.50 -7.30
CA ARG A 97 8.61 -6.18 -8.18
C ARG A 97 8.77 -7.25 -9.25
N ILE A 98 8.27 -6.99 -10.44
CA ILE A 98 8.32 -7.94 -11.58
C ILE A 98 9.58 -7.78 -12.45
N HIS A 99 10.15 -6.58 -12.47
CA HIS A 99 11.33 -6.24 -13.28
C HIS A 99 12.23 -5.24 -12.55
N LYS A 100 13.48 -5.08 -13.02
CA LYS A 100 14.36 -4.01 -12.49
C LYS A 100 13.73 -2.62 -12.61
N SER A 101 12.90 -2.43 -13.64
CA SER A 101 12.27 -1.15 -13.97
C SER A 101 10.79 -1.07 -13.61
N TYR A 102 10.15 -2.16 -13.15
CA TYR A 102 8.69 -2.17 -12.89
C TYR A 102 8.32 -2.74 -11.53
N LEU A 103 7.50 -1.98 -10.81
CA LEU A 103 6.85 -2.34 -9.55
C LEU A 103 5.33 -2.21 -9.75
N VAL A 104 4.60 -3.29 -9.67
CA VAL A 104 3.18 -3.40 -10.05
C VAL A 104 2.32 -3.57 -8.81
N ASN A 105 1.15 -2.94 -8.78
CA ASN A 105 0.15 -3.17 -7.75
C ASN A 105 -0.53 -4.53 -8.01
N ALA A 106 -0.43 -5.45 -7.05
CA ALA A 106 -0.99 -6.79 -7.17
C ALA A 106 -2.51 -6.80 -7.41
N LYS A 107 -3.22 -5.78 -6.93
CA LYS A 107 -4.69 -5.65 -7.12
C LYS A 107 -5.10 -5.25 -8.54
N HIS A 108 -4.17 -4.78 -9.34
CA HIS A 108 -4.39 -4.41 -10.73
C HIS A 108 -3.90 -5.44 -11.73
N ILE A 109 -3.38 -6.59 -11.27
CA ILE A 109 -2.98 -7.71 -12.11
C ILE A 109 -4.23 -8.46 -12.57
N VAL A 110 -4.38 -8.64 -13.89
CA VAL A 110 -5.40 -9.47 -14.50
C VAL A 110 -4.89 -10.89 -14.65
N THR A 111 -3.75 -11.04 -15.32
CA THR A 111 -3.11 -12.34 -15.52
C THR A 111 -1.60 -12.22 -15.65
N MET A 112 -0.90 -13.32 -15.41
CA MET A 112 0.55 -13.42 -15.52
C MET A 112 0.91 -14.61 -16.42
N THR A 113 1.72 -14.32 -17.41
CA THR A 113 2.41 -15.34 -18.24
C THR A 113 3.86 -15.47 -17.78
N PRO A 114 4.62 -16.47 -18.27
CA PRO A 114 6.04 -16.55 -17.95
C PRO A 114 6.86 -15.32 -18.31
N ASP A 115 6.43 -14.53 -19.28
CA ASP A 115 7.19 -13.39 -19.80
C ASP A 115 6.60 -12.02 -19.46
N ASN A 116 5.27 -11.94 -19.31
CA ASN A 116 4.56 -10.68 -19.14
C ASN A 116 3.50 -10.72 -18.02
N VAL A 117 3.14 -9.53 -17.53
CA VAL A 117 1.98 -9.29 -16.66
C VAL A 117 1.01 -8.39 -17.41
N LEU A 118 -0.25 -8.81 -17.54
CA LEU A 118 -1.34 -8.00 -18.05
C LEU A 118 -2.02 -7.27 -16.90
N LEU A 119 -2.21 -5.96 -17.04
CA LEU A 119 -2.83 -5.09 -16.05
C LEU A 119 -4.25 -4.68 -16.44
N LEU A 120 -5.03 -4.22 -15.45
CA LEU A 120 -6.43 -3.79 -15.64
C LEU A 120 -6.61 -2.67 -16.67
N ASN A 121 -5.58 -1.86 -16.91
CA ASN A 121 -5.58 -0.82 -17.94
C ASN A 121 -5.24 -1.32 -19.36
N GLY A 122 -5.02 -2.64 -19.50
CA GLY A 122 -4.66 -3.27 -20.77
C GLY A 122 -3.18 -3.25 -21.10
N GLU A 123 -2.33 -2.68 -20.25
CA GLU A 123 -0.88 -2.68 -20.46
C GLU A 123 -0.26 -4.03 -20.11
N GLU A 124 0.71 -4.46 -20.93
CA GLU A 124 1.54 -5.63 -20.69
C GLU A 124 2.95 -5.20 -20.30
N LEU A 125 3.40 -5.63 -19.13
CA LEU A 125 4.72 -5.32 -18.61
C LEU A 125 5.59 -6.58 -18.53
N PRO A 126 6.87 -6.51 -18.93
CA PRO A 126 7.75 -7.67 -18.97
C PRO A 126 8.19 -8.14 -17.57
N ILE A 127 8.23 -9.44 -17.38
CA ILE A 127 8.80 -10.07 -16.18
C ILE A 127 10.26 -10.42 -16.44
N SER A 128 11.16 -10.00 -15.52
CA SER A 128 12.56 -10.38 -15.65
C SER A 128 12.77 -11.88 -15.40
N ARG A 129 13.66 -12.53 -16.17
CA ARG A 129 14.00 -13.96 -16.02
C ARG A 129 14.35 -14.33 -14.58
N ARG A 130 15.08 -13.46 -13.89
CA ARG A 130 15.48 -13.66 -12.50
C ARG A 130 14.28 -13.65 -11.53
N LYS A 131 13.27 -12.82 -11.80
CA LYS A 131 12.08 -12.69 -10.93
C LYS A 131 11.05 -13.80 -11.18
N ARG A 132 10.97 -14.35 -12.37
CA ARG A 132 10.00 -15.37 -12.79
C ARG A 132 9.88 -16.52 -11.79
N ARG A 133 11.02 -17.11 -11.38
CA ARG A 133 11.02 -18.25 -10.43
C ARG A 133 10.48 -17.88 -9.05
N ALA A 134 10.83 -16.70 -8.55
CA ALA A 134 10.37 -16.21 -7.25
C ALA A 134 8.87 -15.90 -7.28
N LEU A 135 8.39 -15.26 -8.35
CA LEU A 135 6.98 -14.91 -8.51
C LEU A 135 6.08 -16.14 -8.65
N LYS A 136 6.54 -17.20 -9.33
CA LYS A 136 5.80 -18.47 -9.42
C LYS A 136 5.65 -19.21 -8.08
N LYS A 137 6.58 -19.01 -7.16
CA LYS A 137 6.54 -19.62 -5.82
C LYS A 137 5.73 -18.79 -4.82
N ASP A 138 5.33 -17.57 -5.19
CA ASP A 138 4.55 -16.70 -4.33
C ASP A 138 3.08 -17.12 -4.33
N ASN A 139 2.63 -17.68 -3.22
CA ASN A 139 1.26 -18.17 -3.07
C ASN A 139 0.20 -17.08 -3.29
N ALA A 140 0.50 -15.82 -2.96
CA ALA A 140 -0.43 -14.71 -3.18
C ALA A 140 -0.64 -14.40 -4.67
N LEU A 141 0.34 -14.76 -5.52
CA LEU A 141 0.32 -14.49 -6.96
C LEU A 141 -0.10 -15.71 -7.78
N THR A 142 -0.18 -16.90 -7.18
CA THR A 142 -0.49 -18.16 -7.90
C THR A 142 -1.79 -18.07 -8.68
N LYS A 143 -2.78 -17.36 -8.18
CA LYS A 143 -4.09 -17.17 -8.82
C LYS A 143 -4.07 -16.40 -10.13
N PHE A 144 -3.00 -15.64 -10.41
CA PHE A 144 -2.88 -14.84 -11.62
C PHE A 144 -2.12 -15.54 -12.76
N TRP A 145 -1.46 -16.69 -12.48
CA TRP A 145 -0.72 -17.42 -13.49
C TRP A 145 -1.67 -18.16 -14.43
N GLU A 146 -1.50 -17.96 -15.73
CA GLU A 146 -2.11 -18.82 -16.73
C GLU A 146 -1.45 -20.19 -16.73
N ASN A 147 -2.27 -21.23 -16.74
CA ASN A 147 -1.85 -22.62 -16.86
C ASN A 147 -1.44 -22.97 -18.31
#